data_58ff4d799a899743b4ef306ecc8dfba8
#
_entry.id   58ff4d799a899743b4ef306ecc8dfba8
#
_cell.length_a   1.000
_cell.length_b   1.000
_cell.length_c   1.000
_cell.angle_alpha   90.00
_cell.angle_beta   90.00
_cell.angle_gamma   90.00
#
_symmetry.space_group_name_H-M   'P 1'
#
loop_
_entity.id
_entity.type
_entity.pdbx_description
1 polymer ?
#
loop_
_entity_poly.entity_id
_entity_poly.type
_entity_poly.pdbx_seq_one_letter_code
_entity_poly.pdbx_strand_id
1 'polypeptide(L)'
;MPPVRPAYRHHVWSYDFVADRTHDGRPLRILNVLDEYTRECLASVVARRIRSQDVLLILADLFLSRGIPMHIRSDNGPEFIAIKLRRWLKHLNVAPLYIEPGSPWENGYIESFNGKMRAQFLNGELFYTLKEAQILTERWRIHYNMVRPHRSLGGQPPAPETIQLAS
;
A
#
# COMPACT_ATOMS: atom_id res chain seq x y z
N MET A 1 9.24 17.88 15.40
CA MET A 1 7.94 17.26 15.61
C MET A 1 8.10 15.75 15.67
N PRO A 2 7.50 15.10 16.65
CA PRO A 2 7.53 13.65 16.66
C PRO A 2 6.79 13.12 15.43
N PRO A 3 7.21 11.96 14.90
CA PRO A 3 6.50 11.36 13.78
C PRO A 3 5.09 10.94 14.17
N VAL A 4 4.14 11.07 13.24
CA VAL A 4 2.77 10.61 13.46
C VAL A 4 2.76 9.10 13.49
N ARG A 5 2.22 8.51 14.55
CA ARG A 5 2.04 7.07 14.69
C ARG A 5 0.56 6.71 14.50
N PRO A 6 0.28 5.58 13.84
CA PRO A 6 -1.11 5.18 13.68
C PRO A 6 -1.75 4.89 15.04
N ALA A 7 -2.92 5.47 15.27
CA ALA A 7 -3.63 5.33 16.55
C ALA A 7 -4.98 4.62 16.41
N TYR A 8 -5.52 4.54 15.18
CA TYR A 8 -6.80 3.90 14.90
C TYR A 8 -6.89 3.56 13.40
N ARG A 9 -7.84 2.72 13.05
CA ARG A 9 -8.11 2.33 11.66
C ARG A 9 -8.37 3.57 10.81
N HIS A 10 -7.74 3.64 9.63
CA HIS A 10 -7.82 4.78 8.70
C HIS A 10 -7.19 6.08 9.23
N HIS A 11 -6.37 5.99 10.27
CA HIS A 11 -5.59 7.14 10.70
C HIS A 11 -4.50 7.48 9.70
N VAL A 12 -3.65 6.52 9.40
CA VAL A 12 -2.55 6.69 8.44
C VAL A 12 -2.53 5.53 7.46
N TRP A 13 -2.60 5.84 6.17
CA TRP A 13 -2.30 4.88 5.11
C TRP A 13 -0.92 5.19 4.54
N SER A 14 -0.12 4.15 4.36
CA SER A 14 1.15 4.25 3.64
C SER A 14 0.99 3.67 2.25
N TYR A 15 1.70 4.22 1.27
CA TYR A 15 1.85 3.54 0.00
C TYR A 15 3.30 3.58 -0.48
N ASP A 16 3.64 2.60 -1.29
CA ASP A 16 4.96 2.49 -1.90
C ASP A 16 4.89 1.55 -3.11
N PHE A 17 5.94 1.57 -3.89
CA PHE A 17 6.05 0.76 -5.09
C PHE A 17 7.04 -0.38 -4.90
N VAL A 18 6.73 -1.51 -5.53
CA VAL A 18 7.65 -2.63 -5.69
C VAL A 18 7.85 -2.87 -7.18
N ALA A 19 9.08 -3.06 -7.59
CA ALA A 19 9.41 -3.36 -8.98
C ALA A 19 9.59 -4.86 -9.18
N ASP A 20 9.11 -5.38 -10.30
CA ASP A 20 9.31 -6.76 -10.72
C ASP A 20 9.33 -6.83 -12.26
N ARG A 21 9.34 -8.01 -12.81
CA ARG A 21 9.36 -8.23 -14.26
C ARG A 21 8.56 -9.46 -14.63
N THR A 22 8.00 -9.47 -15.82
CA THR A 22 7.50 -10.70 -16.43
C THR A 22 8.68 -11.49 -17.03
N HIS A 23 8.41 -12.75 -17.36
CA HIS A 23 9.44 -13.68 -17.86
C HIS A 23 10.20 -13.12 -19.07
N ASP A 24 9.53 -12.36 -19.92
CA ASP A 24 10.12 -11.73 -21.10
C ASP A 24 10.99 -10.50 -20.78
N GLY A 25 11.19 -10.19 -19.49
CA GLY A 25 12.02 -9.08 -19.05
C GLY A 25 11.34 -7.73 -19.00
N ARG A 26 10.07 -7.63 -19.37
CA ARG A 26 9.35 -6.37 -19.34
C ARG A 26 9.00 -5.97 -17.89
N PRO A 27 9.12 -4.69 -17.56
CA PRO A 27 8.92 -4.25 -16.18
C PRO A 27 7.46 -4.39 -15.71
N LEU A 28 7.33 -4.64 -14.41
CA LEU A 28 6.09 -4.55 -13.65
C LEU A 28 6.32 -3.58 -12.50
N ARG A 29 5.30 -2.77 -12.19
CA ARG A 29 5.26 -2.00 -10.95
C ARG A 29 4.04 -2.42 -10.15
N ILE A 30 4.23 -2.54 -8.86
CA ILE A 30 3.17 -2.88 -7.92
C ILE A 30 3.03 -1.74 -6.94
N LEU A 31 1.86 -1.12 -6.89
CA LEU A 31 1.55 -0.12 -5.86
C LEU A 31 0.85 -0.82 -4.71
N ASN A 32 1.46 -0.80 -3.54
CA ASN A 32 0.88 -1.30 -2.30
C ASN A 32 0.36 -0.15 -1.47
N VAL A 33 -0.85 -0.29 -0.94
CA VAL A 33 -1.44 0.65 0.01
C VAL A 33 -1.77 -0.11 1.29
N LEU A 34 -1.28 0.37 2.41
CA LEU A 34 -1.37 -0.30 3.71
C LEU A 34 -2.01 0.61 4.74
N ASP A 35 -2.98 0.09 5.50
CA ASP A 35 -3.41 0.76 6.72
C ASP A 35 -2.37 0.47 7.81
N GLU A 36 -1.71 1.51 8.30
CA GLU A 36 -0.61 1.33 9.25
C GLU A 36 -1.07 0.80 10.61
N TYR A 37 -2.29 1.06 10.99
CA TYR A 37 -2.82 0.59 12.28
C TYR A 37 -3.23 -0.87 12.24
N THR A 38 -4.07 -1.24 11.28
CA THR A 38 -4.57 -2.62 11.16
C THR A 38 -3.58 -3.55 10.49
N ARG A 39 -2.60 -3.03 9.77
CA ARG A 39 -1.67 -3.77 8.90
C ARG A 39 -2.35 -4.39 7.68
N GLU A 40 -3.60 -4.07 7.44
CA GLU A 40 -4.30 -4.54 6.25
C GLU A 40 -3.69 -3.94 4.98
N CYS A 41 -3.43 -4.78 3.99
CA CYS A 41 -3.08 -4.32 2.66
C CYS A 41 -4.36 -4.02 1.90
N LEU A 42 -4.62 -2.74 1.69
CA LEU A 42 -5.87 -2.27 1.07
C LEU A 42 -5.87 -2.48 -0.44
N ALA A 43 -4.71 -2.42 -1.07
CA ALA A 43 -4.56 -2.64 -2.50
C ALA A 43 -3.13 -3.04 -2.84
N SER A 44 -3.00 -3.90 -3.86
CA SER A 44 -1.75 -4.23 -4.51
C SER A 44 -2.02 -4.20 -6.02
N VAL A 45 -1.84 -3.04 -6.62
CA VAL A 45 -2.17 -2.81 -8.03
C VAL A 45 -0.94 -3.04 -8.91
N VAL A 46 -1.07 -3.97 -9.84
CA VAL A 46 0.02 -4.34 -10.75
C VAL A 46 -0.23 -3.73 -12.13
N ALA A 47 0.75 -3.03 -12.66
CA ALA A 47 0.70 -2.45 -13.99
C ALA A 47 2.10 -2.37 -14.58
N ARG A 48 2.19 -2.14 -15.88
CA ARG A 48 3.48 -1.89 -16.54
C ARG A 48 4.05 -0.54 -16.12
N ARG A 49 3.19 0.45 -15.92
CA ARG A 49 3.55 1.80 -15.47
C ARG A 49 2.48 2.30 -14.52
N ILE A 50 2.89 3.04 -13.51
CA ILE A 50 1.97 3.70 -12.58
C ILE A 50 2.46 5.14 -12.42
N ARG A 51 1.66 6.08 -12.91
CA ARG A 51 1.96 7.52 -12.85
C ARG A 51 1.15 8.18 -11.73
N SER A 52 1.41 9.46 -11.47
CA SER A 52 0.68 10.20 -10.43
C SER A 52 -0.84 10.16 -10.62
N GLN A 53 -1.31 10.25 -11.85
CA GLN A 53 -2.75 10.17 -12.14
C GLN A 53 -3.32 8.80 -11.80
N ASP A 54 -2.56 7.73 -12.04
CA ASP A 54 -2.98 6.37 -11.68
C ASP A 54 -3.04 6.22 -10.17
N VAL A 55 -2.07 6.77 -9.44
CA VAL A 55 -2.08 6.78 -7.98
C VAL A 55 -3.34 7.48 -7.46
N LEU A 56 -3.66 8.64 -8.04
CA LEU A 56 -4.86 9.39 -7.67
C LEU A 56 -6.12 8.55 -7.86
N LEU A 57 -6.26 7.89 -9.00
CA LEU A 57 -7.43 7.06 -9.30
C LEU A 57 -7.53 5.85 -8.37
N ILE A 58 -6.40 5.22 -8.05
CA ILE A 58 -6.36 4.09 -7.11
C ILE A 58 -6.79 4.54 -5.71
N LEU A 59 -6.26 5.67 -5.24
CA LEU A 59 -6.63 6.21 -3.94
C LEU A 59 -8.10 6.65 -3.92
N ALA A 60 -8.59 7.25 -5.00
CA ALA A 60 -9.99 7.66 -5.09
C ALA A 60 -10.93 6.47 -4.98
N ASP A 61 -10.60 5.37 -5.64
CA ASP A 61 -11.36 4.12 -5.57
C ASP A 61 -11.37 3.57 -4.13
N LEU A 62 -10.23 3.57 -3.47
CA LEU A 62 -10.13 3.13 -2.08
C LEU A 62 -10.90 4.04 -1.13
N PHE A 63 -10.88 5.35 -1.35
CA PHE A 63 -11.65 6.29 -0.52
C PHE A 63 -13.14 6.03 -0.63
N LEU A 64 -13.63 5.69 -1.81
CA LEU A 64 -15.04 5.34 -2.00
C LEU A 64 -15.42 4.02 -1.32
N SER A 65 -14.55 3.03 -1.38
CA SER A 65 -14.85 1.69 -0.86
C SER A 65 -14.52 1.50 0.61
N ARG A 66 -13.53 2.24 1.14
CA ARG A 66 -13.01 2.03 2.50
C ARG A 66 -13.17 3.23 3.40
N GLY A 67 -13.42 4.42 2.86
CA GLY A 67 -13.42 5.66 3.59
C GLY A 67 -12.11 6.43 3.38
N ILE A 68 -12.07 7.65 3.90
CA ILE A 68 -10.95 8.56 3.68
C ILE A 68 -10.06 8.58 4.92
N PRO A 69 -8.76 8.31 4.79
CA PRO A 69 -7.84 8.37 5.93
C PRO A 69 -7.54 9.81 6.32
N MET A 70 -7.03 10.00 7.53
CA MET A 70 -6.57 11.32 7.97
C MET A 70 -5.26 11.71 7.30
N HIS A 71 -4.36 10.75 7.11
CA HIS A 71 -3.04 10.98 6.54
C HIS A 71 -2.69 9.94 5.49
N ILE A 72 -1.88 10.35 4.52
CA ILE A 72 -1.21 9.45 3.60
C ILE A 72 0.30 9.67 3.74
N ARG A 73 1.01 8.59 4.06
CA ARG A 73 2.46 8.60 4.17
C ARG A 73 3.09 7.99 2.92
N SER A 74 4.06 8.70 2.37
CA SER A 74 4.85 8.18 1.25
C SER A 74 6.24 8.79 1.27
N ASP A 75 7.14 8.24 0.46
CA ASP A 75 8.39 8.91 0.17
C ASP A 75 8.12 10.13 -0.73
N ASN A 76 9.15 10.93 -1.01
CA ASN A 76 9.05 12.10 -1.88
C ASN A 76 9.23 11.74 -3.37
N GLY A 77 8.64 10.62 -3.80
CA GLY A 77 8.68 10.21 -5.19
C GLY A 77 7.98 11.19 -6.13
N PRO A 78 8.37 11.23 -7.41
CA PRO A 78 7.80 12.18 -8.36
C PRO A 78 6.29 12.09 -8.48
N GLU A 79 5.72 10.90 -8.38
CA GLU A 79 4.29 10.67 -8.49
C GLU A 79 3.52 11.29 -7.33
N PHE A 80 4.11 11.39 -6.13
CA PHE A 80 3.44 11.96 -4.97
C PHE A 80 3.59 13.47 -4.87
N ILE A 81 4.67 14.02 -5.40
CA ILE A 81 4.86 15.46 -5.40
C ILE A 81 4.12 16.16 -6.55
N ALA A 82 3.44 15.40 -7.41
CA ALA A 82 2.67 15.97 -8.50
C ALA A 82 1.57 16.89 -7.95
N ILE A 83 1.48 18.07 -8.52
CA ILE A 83 0.59 19.12 -8.03
C ILE A 83 -0.87 18.67 -7.99
N LYS A 84 -1.34 17.94 -9.00
CA LYS A 84 -2.72 17.46 -9.06
C LYS A 84 -3.07 16.54 -7.91
N LEU A 85 -2.18 15.59 -7.59
CA LEU A 85 -2.39 14.65 -6.50
C LEU A 85 -2.43 15.39 -5.16
N ARG A 86 -1.49 16.30 -4.93
CA ARG A 86 -1.42 17.09 -3.68
C ARG A 86 -2.65 17.97 -3.49
N ARG A 87 -3.12 18.63 -4.55
CA ARG A 87 -4.31 19.47 -4.51
C ARG A 87 -5.56 18.66 -4.19
N TRP A 88 -5.69 17.50 -4.83
CA TRP A 88 -6.82 16.62 -4.60
C TRP A 88 -6.87 16.13 -3.15
N LEU A 89 -5.74 15.69 -2.61
CA LEU A 89 -5.66 15.26 -1.21
C LEU A 89 -6.01 16.40 -0.25
N LYS A 90 -5.47 17.60 -0.50
CA LYS A 90 -5.76 18.78 0.32
C LYS A 90 -7.26 19.12 0.29
N HIS A 91 -7.87 19.02 -0.86
CA HIS A 91 -9.31 19.28 -1.03
C HIS A 91 -10.17 18.32 -0.20
N LEU A 92 -9.70 17.09 -0.01
CA LEU A 92 -10.38 16.08 0.80
C LEU A 92 -9.95 16.10 2.28
N ASN A 93 -9.15 17.08 2.68
CA ASN A 93 -8.60 17.20 4.03
C ASN A 93 -7.72 16.02 4.43
N VAL A 94 -7.07 15.40 3.49
CA VAL A 94 -6.07 14.36 3.76
C VAL A 94 -4.71 15.03 3.86
N ALA A 95 -4.08 14.93 5.02
CA ALA A 95 -2.76 15.53 5.24
C ALA A 95 -1.66 14.56 4.83
N PRO A 96 -0.81 14.94 3.87
CA PRO A 96 0.31 14.09 3.48
C PRO A 96 1.40 14.09 4.55
N LEU A 97 2.03 12.93 4.74
CA LEU A 97 3.18 12.75 5.61
C LEU A 97 4.35 12.30 4.74
N TYR A 98 5.30 13.21 4.54
CA TYR A 98 6.51 12.89 3.77
C TYR A 98 7.58 12.33 4.67
N ILE A 99 8.37 11.41 4.12
CA ILE A 99 9.49 10.83 4.84
C ILE A 99 10.68 11.78 4.69
N GLU A 100 11.22 12.24 5.82
CA GLU A 100 12.37 13.09 5.84
C GLU A 100 13.60 12.36 5.31
N PRO A 101 14.44 13.00 4.49
CA PRO A 101 15.72 12.42 4.10
C PRO A 101 16.54 12.06 5.35
N GLY A 102 17.08 10.84 5.40
CA GLY A 102 17.83 10.36 6.54
C GLY A 102 16.99 9.75 7.66
N SER A 103 15.67 9.68 7.50
CA SER A 103 14.76 9.08 8.47
C SER A 103 13.97 7.92 7.86
N PRO A 104 14.64 6.88 7.33
CA PRO A 104 13.94 5.78 6.64
C PRO A 104 13.00 4.98 7.55
N TRP A 105 13.23 5.00 8.88
CA TRP A 105 12.35 4.33 9.84
C TRP A 105 10.93 4.88 9.86
N GLU A 106 10.71 6.10 9.37
CA GLU A 106 9.37 6.69 9.29
C GLU A 106 8.46 5.95 8.32
N ASN A 107 9.01 5.17 7.38
CA ASN A 107 8.26 4.37 6.41
C ASN A 107 8.30 2.87 6.72
N GLY A 108 8.61 2.51 7.97
CA GLY A 108 8.87 1.11 8.34
C GLY A 108 7.71 0.16 8.11
N TYR A 109 6.47 0.62 8.21
CA TYR A 109 5.29 -0.24 8.03
C TYR A 109 5.18 -0.76 6.60
N ILE A 110 5.26 0.13 5.62
CA ILE A 110 5.15 -0.27 4.21
C ILE A 110 6.41 -0.99 3.72
N GLU A 111 7.58 -0.62 4.23
CA GLU A 111 8.84 -1.32 3.90
C GLU A 111 8.82 -2.75 4.42
N SER A 112 8.33 -2.96 5.64
CA SER A 112 8.16 -4.30 6.19
C SER A 112 7.19 -5.14 5.36
N PHE A 113 6.07 -4.55 4.95
CA PHE A 113 5.12 -5.22 4.08
C PHE A 113 5.74 -5.59 2.73
N ASN A 114 6.43 -4.65 2.10
CA ASN A 114 7.09 -4.88 0.80
C ASN A 114 8.14 -5.99 0.91
N GLY A 115 8.88 -6.03 2.03
CA GLY A 115 9.84 -7.11 2.29
C GLY A 115 9.17 -8.47 2.37
N LYS A 116 8.05 -8.58 3.05
CA LYS A 116 7.28 -9.82 3.13
C LYS A 116 6.72 -10.23 1.78
N MET A 117 6.17 -9.29 1.01
CA MET A 117 5.68 -9.56 -0.34
C MET A 117 6.79 -10.15 -1.20
N ARG A 118 7.98 -9.56 -1.17
CA ARG A 118 9.11 -10.03 -1.96
C ARG A 118 9.59 -11.40 -1.52
N ALA A 119 9.82 -11.57 -0.20
CA ALA A 119 10.37 -12.82 0.33
C ALA A 119 9.39 -13.99 0.26
N GLN A 120 8.11 -13.75 0.47
CA GLN A 120 7.11 -14.79 0.62
C GLN A 120 6.29 -15.04 -0.63
N PHE A 121 6.36 -14.15 -1.60
CA PHE A 121 5.58 -14.26 -2.82
C PHE A 121 6.43 -14.04 -4.08
N LEU A 122 6.91 -12.81 -4.29
CA LEU A 122 7.53 -12.45 -5.57
C LEU A 122 8.77 -13.27 -5.91
N ASN A 123 9.61 -13.56 -4.93
CA ASN A 123 10.84 -14.34 -5.15
C ASN A 123 10.58 -15.77 -5.63
N GLY A 124 9.42 -16.31 -5.32
CA GLY A 124 9.03 -17.65 -5.73
C GLY A 124 8.18 -17.72 -6.98
N GLU A 125 7.84 -16.59 -7.60
CA GLU A 125 6.93 -16.54 -8.73
C GLU A 125 7.61 -16.11 -10.01
N LEU A 126 7.13 -16.69 -11.12
CA LEU A 126 7.55 -16.30 -12.46
C LEU A 126 6.28 -15.96 -13.26
N PHE A 127 6.07 -14.68 -13.51
CA PHE A 127 4.90 -14.23 -14.26
C PHE A 127 5.19 -14.20 -15.75
N TYR A 128 4.30 -14.81 -16.53
CA TYR A 128 4.43 -14.79 -17.99
C TYR A 128 3.67 -13.63 -18.62
N THR A 129 2.58 -13.18 -17.98
CA THR A 129 1.77 -12.07 -18.47
C THR A 129 1.44 -11.09 -17.35
N LEU A 130 1.08 -9.87 -17.74
CA LEU A 130 0.57 -8.87 -16.80
C LEU A 130 -0.69 -9.38 -16.08
N LYS A 131 -1.60 -10.00 -16.82
CA LYS A 131 -2.84 -10.53 -16.25
C LYS A 131 -2.58 -11.58 -15.17
N GLU A 132 -1.65 -12.48 -15.42
CA GLU A 132 -1.25 -13.48 -14.44
C GLU A 132 -0.70 -12.82 -13.18
N ALA A 133 0.19 -11.83 -13.35
CA ALA A 133 0.74 -11.09 -12.22
C ALA A 133 -0.35 -10.39 -11.41
N GLN A 134 -1.33 -9.78 -12.08
CA GLN A 134 -2.46 -9.13 -11.42
C GLN A 134 -3.28 -10.11 -10.59
N ILE A 135 -3.62 -11.25 -11.15
CA ILE A 135 -4.44 -12.27 -10.48
C ILE A 135 -3.71 -12.87 -9.28
N LEU A 136 -2.47 -13.26 -9.45
CA LEU A 136 -1.71 -13.92 -8.39
C LEU A 136 -1.38 -12.95 -7.25
N THR A 137 -1.07 -11.70 -7.57
CA THR A 137 -0.81 -10.66 -6.56
C THR A 137 -2.05 -10.39 -5.73
N GLU A 138 -3.23 -10.30 -6.35
CA GLU A 138 -4.48 -10.08 -5.62
C GLU A 138 -4.81 -11.26 -4.70
N ARG A 139 -4.59 -12.48 -5.16
CA ARG A 139 -4.75 -13.69 -4.33
C ARG A 139 -3.82 -13.65 -3.12
N TRP A 140 -2.57 -13.27 -3.32
CA TRP A 140 -1.62 -13.17 -2.22
C TRP A 140 -2.03 -12.09 -1.23
N ARG A 141 -2.50 -10.93 -1.72
CA ARG A 141 -2.98 -9.84 -0.86
C ARG A 141 -4.12 -10.30 0.04
N ILE A 142 -5.11 -10.97 -0.55
CA ILE A 142 -6.25 -11.51 0.21
C ILE A 142 -5.77 -12.51 1.25
N HIS A 143 -4.90 -13.42 0.88
CA HIS A 143 -4.33 -14.40 1.80
C HIS A 143 -3.56 -13.73 2.93
N TYR A 144 -2.73 -12.74 2.61
CA TYR A 144 -2.00 -11.96 3.62
C TYR A 144 -2.96 -11.36 4.65
N ASN A 145 -4.03 -10.73 4.18
CA ASN A 145 -4.99 -10.10 5.07
C ASN A 145 -5.80 -11.09 5.92
N MET A 146 -6.11 -12.25 5.36
CA MET A 146 -7.06 -13.18 5.97
C MET A 146 -6.41 -14.18 6.91
N VAL A 147 -5.18 -14.60 6.65
CA VAL A 147 -4.60 -15.76 7.35
C VAL A 147 -3.23 -15.51 7.99
N ARG A 148 -2.50 -14.45 7.62
CA ARG A 148 -1.17 -14.22 8.19
C ARG A 148 -1.25 -13.49 9.51
N PRO A 149 -0.75 -14.08 10.61
CA PRO A 149 -0.75 -13.41 11.91
C PRO A 149 0.32 -12.32 11.96
N HIS A 150 0.04 -11.25 12.71
CA HIS A 150 0.95 -10.15 12.96
C HIS A 150 1.19 -10.00 14.46
N ARG A 151 2.45 -9.81 14.87
CA ARG A 151 2.80 -9.57 16.28
C ARG A 151 2.11 -8.33 16.84
N SER A 152 2.06 -7.27 16.04
CA SER A 152 1.42 -6.02 16.44
C SER A 152 -0.10 -6.14 16.66
N LEU A 153 -0.70 -7.21 16.19
CA LEU A 153 -2.12 -7.51 16.35
C LEU A 153 -2.36 -8.71 17.28
N GLY A 154 -1.43 -8.99 18.19
CA GLY A 154 -1.55 -10.11 19.11
C GLY A 154 -1.55 -11.48 18.43
N GLY A 155 -0.88 -11.60 17.28
CA GLY A 155 -0.87 -12.82 16.50
C GLY A 155 -2.09 -13.00 15.58
N GLN A 156 -3.00 -12.03 15.55
CA GLN A 156 -4.17 -12.07 14.67
C GLN A 156 -3.84 -11.53 13.28
N PRO A 157 -4.49 -12.05 12.22
CA PRO A 157 -4.36 -11.45 10.89
C PRO A 157 -5.16 -10.14 10.79
N PRO A 158 -4.80 -9.24 9.86
CA PRO A 158 -5.44 -7.92 9.76
C PRO A 158 -6.93 -7.95 9.40
N ALA A 159 -7.31 -8.80 8.43
CA ALA A 159 -8.64 -8.72 7.83
C ALA A 159 -9.79 -9.19 8.72
N PRO A 160 -9.66 -10.20 9.58
CA PRO A 160 -10.78 -10.56 10.45
C PRO A 160 -11.33 -9.41 11.27
N GLU A 161 -10.48 -8.52 11.78
CA GLU A 161 -10.93 -7.34 12.51
C GLU A 161 -11.63 -6.33 11.61
N THR A 162 -11.07 -6.08 10.42
CA THR A 162 -11.63 -5.13 9.49
C THR A 162 -12.95 -5.59 8.90
N ILE A 163 -13.10 -6.87 8.64
CA ILE A 163 -14.36 -7.46 8.14
C ILE A 163 -15.44 -7.35 9.20
N GLN A 164 -15.13 -7.66 10.45
CA GLN A 164 -16.09 -7.54 11.55
C GLN A 164 -16.58 -6.11 11.75
N LEU A 165 -15.73 -5.13 11.54
CA LEU A 165 -16.08 -3.72 11.65
C LEU A 165 -16.86 -3.21 10.44
N ALA A 166 -16.76 -3.87 9.28
CA ALA A 166 -17.43 -3.47 8.05
C ALA A 166 -18.84 -4.08 7.93
N SER A 167 -19.11 -5.11 8.67
CA SER A 167 -20.45 -5.75 8.70
C SER A 167 -21.38 -5.10 9.77
#